data_7a9f53ff1b14b426513bf04eb36f5193
#
_entry.id   7a9f53ff1b14b426513bf04eb36f5193
#
_cell.length_a   1.000
_cell.length_b   1.000
_cell.length_c   1.000
_cell.angle_alpha   90.00
_cell.angle_beta   90.00
_cell.angle_gamma   90.00
#
_symmetry.space_group_name_H-M   'P 1'
#
loop_
_entity.id
_entity.type
_entity.pdbx_description
1 polymer ?
#
loop_
_entity_poly.entity_id
_entity_poly.type
_entity_poly.pdbx_seq_one_letter_code
_entity_poly.pdbx_strand_id
1 'polypeptide(L)'
;MKSDEEKSQNLYIERDISWMYFNHRILLEATRPEVPILERLTFLGIYSNNLDEFFRVRVATLNRIVEYADKNIKKEQNIATQTLKQIGKLHNRYCKQFEDTFATITEDLKQENIYIVKETELSIEQGEFINFFYRNQLNGSTNPLFLTNSCSLGEQTDEDIYLAVRLIRQTPEKKTKEKDYAIIPLPATEFGRFIRLPDSEGKIHLMFLDDVIRYCLPMIFVGMKYTDYEAYTFKFTKDAEMEMDSDLRTGVLQKISKGVKSRKKGEPIRFVYDESMPKDLLKKLTHLLNVDKSDTRVAGGRYHNFKDLMKFPDCGRKDLKYPVWPPLFKSELNGMESLITLIRQKDRSLHYPYHSFDTFIRVLREAAISKEVKSIKMTLYRLAKDSKVVKALIAAARNGKKVTVIIELLARFDEASNINWSKKLQDAGVHVIFGVEGLKIHSKLLHVSTRYGDFACISTGNFHEGNARMYTDYTIMTAHRPIVREVNYVFEFIEKPYTPIVFKELLVSPNDMRKKFITLINKEIKNKEQGKEAYILCKVNHITDKVLIEKLYAASAAGVKVDLVVRGNCSLVTGISGISENIQINGIIDRYLEHSRIFISPTM
;
A
#
# COMPACT_ATOMS: atom_id res chain seq x y z
N MET A 1 43.52 11.25 -3.68
CA MET A 1 42.60 10.53 -4.59
C MET A 1 41.55 9.83 -3.70
N LYS A 2 40.27 10.21 -3.81
CA LYS A 2 39.20 9.45 -3.18
C LYS A 2 39.13 8.09 -3.87
N SER A 3 38.95 7.02 -3.11
CA SER A 3 38.86 5.68 -3.68
C SER A 3 37.67 5.57 -4.67
N ASP A 4 37.75 4.68 -5.64
CA ASP A 4 36.67 4.49 -6.62
C ASP A 4 35.35 4.07 -5.93
N GLU A 5 35.39 3.49 -4.73
CA GLU A 5 34.25 3.21 -3.88
C GLU A 5 33.60 4.48 -3.29
N GLU A 6 34.37 5.51 -2.92
CA GLU A 6 33.83 6.80 -2.46
C GLU A 6 33.21 7.62 -3.60
N LYS A 7 33.75 7.50 -4.84
CA LYS A 7 33.12 8.09 -6.05
C LYS A 7 31.82 7.38 -6.41
N SER A 8 31.77 6.06 -6.27
CA SER A 8 30.57 5.25 -6.52
C SER A 8 29.44 5.53 -5.52
N GLN A 9 29.74 5.86 -4.27
CA GLN A 9 28.72 6.20 -3.24
C GLN A 9 27.96 7.49 -3.55
N ASN A 10 28.51 8.41 -4.33
CA ASN A 10 27.84 9.65 -4.70
C ASN A 10 26.95 9.54 -5.95
N LEU A 11 27.01 8.41 -6.69
CA LEU A 11 26.22 8.19 -7.90
C LEU A 11 24.85 7.54 -7.65
N TYR A 12 24.63 7.01 -6.44
CA TYR A 12 23.40 6.29 -6.13
C TYR A 12 22.88 6.66 -4.75
N ILE A 13 21.56 6.85 -4.68
CA ILE A 13 20.84 6.87 -3.41
C ILE A 13 20.44 5.44 -3.06
N GLU A 14 20.74 5.02 -1.83
CA GLU A 14 20.30 3.71 -1.36
C GLU A 14 18.77 3.60 -1.46
N ARG A 15 18.27 2.44 -1.90
CA ARG A 15 16.86 2.22 -2.25
C ARG A 15 15.89 2.51 -1.10
N ASP A 16 16.22 2.05 0.11
CA ASP A 16 15.33 2.18 1.27
C ASP A 16 15.39 3.61 1.86
N ILE A 17 16.52 4.30 1.68
CA ILE A 17 16.64 5.74 1.98
C ILE A 17 15.83 6.56 0.98
N SER A 18 15.91 6.23 -0.31
CA SER A 18 15.06 6.87 -1.33
C SER A 18 13.58 6.68 -1.05
N TRP A 19 13.19 5.51 -0.48
CA TRP A 19 11.81 5.27 -0.05
C TRP A 19 11.38 6.23 1.07
N MET A 20 12.26 6.50 2.04
CA MET A 20 11.98 7.47 3.10
C MET A 20 11.73 8.87 2.53
N TYR A 21 12.50 9.29 1.53
CA TYR A 21 12.28 10.57 0.83
C TYR A 21 10.97 10.60 0.05
N PHE A 22 10.59 9.50 -0.58
CA PHE A 22 9.29 9.37 -1.22
C PHE A 22 8.15 9.54 -0.23
N ASN A 23 8.16 8.81 0.88
CA ASN A 23 7.09 8.91 1.88
C ASN A 23 7.05 10.29 2.54
N HIS A 24 8.21 10.94 2.72
CA HIS A 24 8.29 12.32 3.19
C HIS A 24 7.57 13.31 2.25
N ARG A 25 7.64 13.12 0.92
CA ARG A 25 6.89 13.97 -0.02
C ARG A 25 5.37 13.89 0.20
N ILE A 26 4.85 12.74 0.63
CA ILE A 26 3.43 12.58 1.00
C ILE A 26 3.11 13.39 2.26
N LEU A 27 4.01 13.40 3.24
CA LEU A 27 3.86 14.23 4.43
C LEU A 27 3.88 15.73 4.07
N LEU A 28 4.75 16.15 3.14
CA LEU A 28 4.81 17.53 2.68
C LEU A 28 3.49 17.96 2.00
N GLU A 29 2.79 17.07 1.31
CA GLU A 29 1.50 17.40 0.71
C GLU A 29 0.45 17.74 1.78
N ALA A 30 0.50 17.10 2.96
CA ALA A 30 -0.36 17.44 4.09
C ALA A 30 -0.06 18.83 4.71
N THR A 31 1.12 19.41 4.45
CA THR A 31 1.46 20.75 4.96
C THR A 31 0.99 21.89 4.05
N ARG A 32 0.54 21.58 2.83
CA ARG A 32 0.19 22.58 1.82
C ARG A 32 -1.19 23.19 2.09
N PRO A 33 -1.31 24.50 2.26
CA PRO A 33 -2.59 25.16 2.53
C PRO A 33 -3.57 25.10 1.35
N GLU A 34 -3.08 24.91 0.11
CA GLU A 34 -3.92 24.78 -1.09
C GLU A 34 -4.64 23.43 -1.15
N VAL A 35 -4.20 22.45 -0.40
CA VAL A 35 -4.84 21.13 -0.28
C VAL A 35 -6.01 21.24 0.69
N PRO A 36 -7.24 20.80 0.32
CA PRO A 36 -8.39 20.83 1.21
C PRO A 36 -8.10 20.11 2.53
N ILE A 37 -8.58 20.66 3.64
CA ILE A 37 -8.16 20.23 4.99
C ILE A 37 -8.41 18.73 5.28
N LEU A 38 -9.53 18.18 4.81
CA LEU A 38 -9.81 16.74 4.99
C LEU A 38 -8.92 15.85 4.12
N GLU A 39 -8.43 16.37 3.00
CA GLU A 39 -7.42 15.66 2.19
C GLU A 39 -6.04 15.72 2.84
N ARG A 40 -5.70 16.83 3.52
CA ARG A 40 -4.45 16.91 4.32
C ARG A 40 -4.43 15.82 5.40
N LEU A 41 -5.56 15.58 6.09
CA LEU A 41 -5.70 14.43 7.01
C LEU A 41 -5.53 13.09 6.28
N THR A 42 -6.10 12.96 5.09
CA THR A 42 -5.95 11.75 4.27
C THR A 42 -4.49 11.50 3.92
N PHE A 43 -3.71 12.53 3.54
CA PHE A 43 -2.28 12.40 3.27
C PHE A 43 -1.48 11.98 4.50
N LEU A 44 -1.81 12.49 5.69
CA LEU A 44 -1.23 12.01 6.95
C LEU A 44 -1.53 10.52 7.17
N GLY A 45 -2.76 10.11 6.88
CA GLY A 45 -3.16 8.70 6.95
C GLY A 45 -2.38 7.81 6.00
N ILE A 46 -2.20 8.24 4.75
CA ILE A 46 -1.41 7.54 3.72
C ILE A 46 0.05 7.43 4.15
N TYR A 47 0.65 8.53 4.63
CA TYR A 47 2.02 8.53 5.16
C TYR A 47 2.20 7.48 6.26
N SER A 48 1.30 7.46 7.24
CA SER A 48 1.33 6.51 8.36
C SER A 48 1.18 5.06 7.90
N ASN A 49 0.23 4.78 7.01
CA ASN A 49 0.01 3.44 6.47
C ASN A 49 1.21 2.92 5.66
N ASN A 50 1.80 3.77 4.82
CA ASN A 50 2.99 3.42 4.05
C ASN A 50 4.18 3.13 4.97
N LEU A 51 4.34 3.92 6.04
CA LEU A 51 5.41 3.73 7.02
C LEU A 51 5.29 2.38 7.75
N ASP A 52 4.08 2.00 8.15
CA ASP A 52 3.82 0.69 8.78
C ASP A 52 4.19 -0.46 7.83
N GLU A 53 3.82 -0.36 6.54
CA GLU A 53 4.17 -1.37 5.55
C GLU A 53 5.68 -1.45 5.32
N PHE A 54 6.37 -0.31 5.28
CA PHE A 54 7.81 -0.24 5.14
C PHE A 54 8.54 -0.93 6.29
N PHE A 55 8.13 -0.69 7.53
CA PHE A 55 8.71 -1.36 8.69
C PHE A 55 8.45 -2.86 8.66
N ARG A 56 7.21 -3.29 8.39
CA ARG A 56 6.85 -4.72 8.30
C ARG A 56 7.66 -5.51 7.28
N VAL A 57 8.09 -4.87 6.21
CA VAL A 57 8.70 -5.56 5.07
C VAL A 57 10.18 -5.23 4.97
N ARG A 58 10.53 -3.95 4.85
CA ARG A 58 11.90 -3.56 4.51
C ARG A 58 12.81 -3.49 5.72
N VAL A 59 12.35 -2.85 6.79
CA VAL A 59 13.12 -2.79 8.04
C VAL A 59 13.29 -4.19 8.63
N ALA A 60 12.25 -5.02 8.60
CA ALA A 60 12.32 -6.43 8.99
C ALA A 60 13.39 -7.19 8.20
N THR A 61 13.42 -7.02 6.86
CA THR A 61 14.44 -7.64 6.01
C THR A 61 15.86 -7.16 6.37
N LEU A 62 16.04 -5.85 6.58
CA LEU A 62 17.34 -5.29 6.96
C LEU A 62 17.81 -5.81 8.33
N ASN A 63 16.92 -5.93 9.31
CA ASN A 63 17.22 -6.51 10.62
C ASN A 63 17.69 -7.96 10.49
N ARG A 64 17.01 -8.78 9.69
CA ARG A 64 17.45 -10.15 9.44
C ARG A 64 18.83 -10.22 8.79
N ILE A 65 19.14 -9.35 7.82
CA ILE A 65 20.49 -9.28 7.24
C ILE A 65 21.52 -8.98 8.31
N VAL A 66 21.21 -8.11 9.27
CA VAL A 66 22.14 -7.77 10.36
C VAL A 66 22.30 -8.94 11.36
N GLU A 67 21.20 -9.65 11.67
CA GLU A 67 21.19 -10.71 12.69
C GLU A 67 21.75 -12.04 12.19
N TYR A 68 21.47 -12.43 10.95
CA TYR A 68 21.78 -13.77 10.40
C TYR A 68 22.90 -13.77 9.35
N ALA A 69 23.64 -12.66 9.20
CA ALA A 69 24.73 -12.60 8.23
C ALA A 69 25.87 -13.57 8.62
N ASP A 70 26.12 -14.53 7.75
CA ASP A 70 27.27 -15.43 7.84
C ASP A 70 28.58 -14.64 7.66
N LYS A 71 29.71 -15.12 8.20
CA LYS A 71 31.03 -14.44 8.16
C LYS A 71 31.48 -14.00 6.76
N ASN A 72 30.89 -14.56 5.72
CA ASN A 72 31.19 -14.25 4.31
C ASN A 72 30.42 -13.01 3.77
N ILE A 73 29.47 -12.43 4.51
CA ILE A 73 28.56 -11.35 4.04
C ILE A 73 28.75 -10.06 4.84
N LYS A 74 29.94 -9.83 5.40
CA LYS A 74 30.25 -8.64 6.22
C LYS A 74 29.97 -7.29 5.53
N LYS A 75 30.15 -7.21 4.20
CA LYS A 75 29.91 -5.99 3.42
C LYS A 75 28.42 -5.64 3.40
N GLU A 76 27.56 -6.62 3.15
CA GLU A 76 26.09 -6.43 3.11
C GLU A 76 25.54 -6.12 4.51
N GLN A 77 26.07 -6.76 5.54
CA GLN A 77 25.73 -6.47 6.95
C GLN A 77 26.08 -5.01 7.33
N ASN A 78 27.24 -4.52 6.93
CA ASN A 78 27.65 -3.14 7.19
C ASN A 78 26.74 -2.14 6.46
N ILE A 79 26.40 -2.41 5.21
CA ILE A 79 25.46 -1.58 4.44
C ILE A 79 24.09 -1.56 5.11
N ALA A 80 23.56 -2.72 5.50
CA ALA A 80 22.27 -2.82 6.18
C ALA A 80 22.26 -2.06 7.52
N THR A 81 23.33 -2.18 8.31
CA THR A 81 23.49 -1.47 9.58
C THR A 81 23.51 0.05 9.38
N GLN A 82 24.27 0.53 8.38
CA GLN A 82 24.32 1.97 8.06
C GLN A 82 22.96 2.47 7.57
N THR A 83 22.29 1.70 6.72
CA THR A 83 20.95 2.02 6.20
C THR A 83 19.93 2.11 7.32
N LEU A 84 19.90 1.15 8.26
CA LEU A 84 19.02 1.18 9.44
C LEU A 84 19.27 2.41 10.31
N LYS A 85 20.55 2.76 10.56
CA LYS A 85 20.90 3.97 11.32
C LYS A 85 20.41 5.24 10.64
N GLN A 86 20.51 5.31 9.31
CA GLN A 86 20.03 6.46 8.53
C GLN A 86 18.49 6.53 8.51
N ILE A 87 17.82 5.39 8.34
CA ILE A 87 16.36 5.28 8.45
C ILE A 87 15.89 5.79 9.80
N GLY A 88 16.52 5.36 10.91
CA GLY A 88 16.17 5.81 12.26
C GLY A 88 16.27 7.33 12.41
N LYS A 89 17.33 7.96 11.90
CA LYS A 89 17.48 9.44 11.94
C LYS A 89 16.38 10.15 11.15
N LEU A 90 16.08 9.67 9.93
CA LEU A 90 15.04 10.26 9.08
C LEU A 90 13.66 10.06 9.71
N HIS A 91 13.42 8.87 10.26
CA HIS A 91 12.17 8.54 10.92
C HIS A 91 11.87 9.49 12.08
N ASN A 92 12.83 9.68 13.00
CA ASN A 92 12.66 10.58 14.14
C ASN A 92 12.37 12.04 13.70
N ARG A 93 13.08 12.51 12.67
CA ARG A 93 12.85 13.85 12.10
C ARG A 93 11.44 13.98 11.52
N TYR A 94 10.98 12.99 10.76
CA TYR A 94 9.69 13.04 10.08
C TYR A 94 8.53 12.76 11.03
N CYS A 95 8.72 12.00 12.10
CA CYS A 95 7.72 11.85 13.17
C CYS A 95 7.40 13.20 13.81
N LYS A 96 8.43 13.98 14.17
CA LYS A 96 8.20 15.32 14.73
C LYS A 96 7.44 16.21 13.76
N GLN A 97 7.85 16.26 12.49
CA GLN A 97 7.14 17.03 11.47
C GLN A 97 5.69 16.57 11.31
N PHE A 98 5.43 15.26 11.39
CA PHE A 98 4.08 14.70 11.34
C PHE A 98 3.22 15.21 12.51
N GLU A 99 3.74 15.17 13.74
CA GLU A 99 3.04 15.63 14.94
C GLU A 99 2.73 17.13 14.85
N ASP A 100 3.71 17.94 14.45
CA ASP A 100 3.53 19.39 14.24
C ASP A 100 2.47 19.66 13.17
N THR A 101 2.49 18.90 12.07
CA THR A 101 1.50 19.04 10.98
C THR A 101 0.10 18.63 11.43
N PHE A 102 -0.04 17.53 12.18
CA PHE A 102 -1.33 17.10 12.72
C PHE A 102 -1.90 18.10 13.71
N ALA A 103 -1.07 18.68 14.58
CA ALA A 103 -1.48 19.73 15.50
C ALA A 103 -2.00 20.97 14.74
N THR A 104 -1.26 21.42 13.70
CA THR A 104 -1.69 22.54 12.86
C THR A 104 -3.04 22.27 12.19
N ILE A 105 -3.21 21.08 11.57
CA ILE A 105 -4.48 20.72 10.92
C ILE A 105 -5.63 20.68 11.96
N THR A 106 -5.35 20.21 13.17
CA THR A 106 -6.37 20.18 14.25
C THR A 106 -6.83 21.59 14.63
N GLU A 107 -5.93 22.57 14.65
CA GLU A 107 -6.30 23.97 14.88
C GLU A 107 -7.05 24.57 13.68
N ASP A 108 -6.64 24.26 12.45
CA ASP A 108 -7.33 24.69 11.23
C ASP A 108 -8.76 24.13 11.16
N LEU A 109 -9.00 22.90 11.62
CA LEU A 109 -10.34 22.29 11.71
C LEU A 109 -11.29 23.08 12.64
N LYS A 110 -10.77 23.68 13.71
CA LYS A 110 -11.60 24.51 14.62
C LYS A 110 -12.14 25.75 13.91
N GLN A 111 -11.38 26.32 12.96
CA GLN A 111 -11.85 27.44 12.13
C GLN A 111 -13.01 27.02 11.22
N GLU A 112 -13.09 25.73 10.89
CA GLU A 112 -14.18 25.12 10.12
C GLU A 112 -15.31 24.57 11.01
N ASN A 113 -15.33 24.93 12.31
CA ASN A 113 -16.28 24.45 13.32
C ASN A 113 -16.27 22.93 13.53
N ILE A 114 -15.13 22.28 13.30
CA ILE A 114 -14.92 20.85 13.57
C ILE A 114 -13.90 20.74 14.71
N TYR A 115 -14.31 20.13 15.81
CA TYR A 115 -13.54 20.02 17.04
C TYR A 115 -13.24 18.57 17.34
N ILE A 116 -11.96 18.25 17.56
CA ILE A 116 -11.54 16.96 18.12
C ILE A 116 -11.35 17.16 19.61
N VAL A 117 -12.23 16.56 20.42
CA VAL A 117 -12.25 16.74 21.87
C VAL A 117 -11.71 15.53 22.61
N LYS A 118 -11.10 15.76 23.78
CA LYS A 118 -10.57 14.72 24.66
C LYS A 118 -11.58 14.39 25.76
N GLU A 119 -11.32 13.28 26.48
CA GLU A 119 -12.18 12.83 27.59
C GLU A 119 -12.30 13.84 28.74
N THR A 120 -11.37 14.79 28.85
CA THR A 120 -11.35 15.83 29.88
C THR A 120 -12.06 17.12 29.46
N GLU A 121 -12.51 17.22 28.19
CA GLU A 121 -13.05 18.44 27.59
C GLU A 121 -14.55 18.34 27.28
N LEU A 122 -15.21 17.29 27.79
CA LEU A 122 -16.60 16.98 27.48
C LEU A 122 -17.59 17.87 28.22
N SER A 123 -18.67 18.28 27.53
CA SER A 123 -19.86 18.81 28.18
C SER A 123 -20.64 17.70 28.92
N ILE A 124 -21.57 18.09 29.80
CA ILE A 124 -22.43 17.13 30.52
C ILE A 124 -23.22 16.27 29.52
N GLU A 125 -23.82 16.89 28.50
CA GLU A 125 -24.59 16.20 27.47
C GLU A 125 -23.74 15.20 26.68
N GLN A 126 -22.51 15.58 26.33
CA GLN A 126 -21.57 14.71 25.63
C GLN A 126 -21.15 13.52 26.50
N GLY A 127 -20.92 13.76 27.79
CA GLY A 127 -20.64 12.70 28.78
C GLY A 127 -21.81 11.72 28.92
N GLU A 128 -23.05 12.20 28.99
CA GLU A 128 -24.25 11.37 29.01
C GLU A 128 -24.40 10.55 27.73
N PHE A 129 -24.12 11.14 26.57
CA PHE A 129 -24.11 10.42 25.30
C PHE A 129 -23.09 9.29 25.31
N ILE A 130 -21.85 9.53 25.77
CA ILE A 130 -20.81 8.48 25.85
C ILE A 130 -21.21 7.38 26.81
N ASN A 131 -21.79 7.71 27.95
CA ASN A 131 -22.30 6.72 28.91
C ASN A 131 -23.39 5.83 28.30
N PHE A 132 -24.30 6.44 27.53
CA PHE A 132 -25.34 5.71 26.79
C PHE A 132 -24.72 4.82 25.70
N PHE A 133 -23.79 5.38 24.89
CA PHE A 133 -23.08 4.66 23.83
C PHE A 133 -22.31 3.45 24.39
N TYR A 134 -21.59 3.64 25.50
CA TYR A 134 -20.89 2.56 26.16
C TYR A 134 -21.83 1.44 26.57
N ARG A 135 -22.89 1.75 27.31
CA ARG A 135 -23.83 0.74 27.86
C ARG A 135 -24.53 -0.05 26.77
N ASN A 136 -24.90 0.57 25.66
CA ASN A 136 -25.73 -0.04 24.64
C ASN A 136 -24.95 -0.66 23.49
N GLN A 137 -23.72 -0.23 23.23
CA GLN A 137 -22.97 -0.64 22.06
C GLN A 137 -21.56 -1.15 22.38
N LEU A 138 -20.79 -0.42 23.19
CA LEU A 138 -19.36 -0.63 23.37
C LEU A 138 -19.01 -1.69 24.45
N ASN A 139 -19.86 -1.87 25.45
CA ASN A 139 -19.60 -2.69 26.64
C ASN A 139 -19.20 -4.14 26.31
N GLY A 140 -19.85 -4.76 25.32
CA GLY A 140 -19.53 -6.14 24.91
C GLY A 140 -18.25 -6.30 24.08
N SER A 141 -17.74 -5.19 23.51
CA SER A 141 -16.59 -5.18 22.61
C SER A 141 -15.29 -4.70 23.29
N THR A 142 -15.36 -4.26 24.56
CA THR A 142 -14.21 -3.84 25.36
C THR A 142 -13.85 -4.91 26.39
N ASN A 143 -12.85 -5.75 26.09
CA ASN A 143 -12.44 -6.85 26.97
C ASN A 143 -11.01 -6.61 27.49
N PRO A 144 -10.85 -6.12 28.74
CA PRO A 144 -9.54 -5.88 29.32
C PRO A 144 -8.81 -7.20 29.62
N LEU A 145 -7.52 -7.25 29.31
CA LEU A 145 -6.62 -8.35 29.64
C LEU A 145 -5.65 -7.88 30.72
N PHE A 146 -5.69 -8.50 31.91
CA PHE A 146 -4.76 -8.19 32.96
C PHE A 146 -3.35 -8.71 32.65
N LEU A 147 -2.35 -7.87 32.87
CA LEU A 147 -0.94 -8.20 32.63
C LEU A 147 -0.37 -9.02 33.79
N THR A 148 -0.79 -10.26 33.91
CA THR A 148 -0.24 -11.25 34.84
C THR A 148 0.96 -11.98 34.22
N ASN A 149 1.75 -12.68 35.02
CA ASN A 149 2.87 -13.48 34.53
C ASN A 149 2.46 -14.65 33.62
N SER A 150 1.18 -15.04 33.66
CA SER A 150 0.59 -16.07 32.79
C SER A 150 -0.08 -15.49 31.52
N CYS A 151 -0.10 -14.18 31.37
CA CYS A 151 -0.71 -13.53 30.20
C CYS A 151 0.18 -13.73 28.96
N SER A 152 -0.37 -14.32 27.91
CA SER A 152 0.28 -14.42 26.61
C SER A 152 -0.32 -13.38 25.67
N LEU A 153 0.51 -12.43 25.21
CA LEU A 153 0.13 -11.43 24.22
C LEU A 153 0.47 -11.87 22.77
N GLY A 154 0.93 -13.12 22.58
CA GLY A 154 1.39 -13.63 21.29
C GLY A 154 0.32 -13.72 20.19
N GLU A 155 -0.96 -13.78 20.56
CA GLU A 155 -2.09 -13.85 19.62
C GLU A 155 -2.69 -12.49 19.26
N GLN A 156 -2.23 -11.41 19.89
CA GLN A 156 -2.72 -10.06 19.60
C GLN A 156 -2.34 -9.65 18.19
N THR A 157 -3.25 -8.94 17.51
CA THR A 157 -3.01 -8.52 16.13
C THR A 157 -2.18 -7.23 16.10
N ASP A 158 -1.33 -7.10 15.10
CA ASP A 158 -0.54 -5.89 14.86
C ASP A 158 -1.30 -4.85 14.00
N GLU A 159 -2.56 -5.13 13.67
CA GLU A 159 -3.47 -4.21 12.98
C GLU A 159 -4.24 -3.34 13.98
N ASP A 160 -4.37 -3.79 15.22
CA ASP A 160 -5.10 -3.11 16.26
C ASP A 160 -4.24 -2.09 17.03
N ILE A 161 -4.93 -1.22 17.75
CA ILE A 161 -4.38 -0.29 18.71
C ILE A 161 -4.81 -0.75 20.08
N TYR A 162 -3.97 -0.51 21.06
CA TYR A 162 -4.19 -0.93 22.43
C TYR A 162 -4.07 0.25 23.39
N LEU A 163 -4.86 0.24 24.43
CA LEU A 163 -4.63 1.04 25.62
C LEU A 163 -3.92 0.18 26.69
N ALA A 164 -2.77 0.63 27.13
CA ALA A 164 -2.11 0.13 28.33
C ALA A 164 -2.68 0.89 29.53
N VAL A 165 -3.34 0.19 30.42
CA VAL A 165 -4.05 0.79 31.55
C VAL A 165 -3.32 0.48 32.84
N ARG A 166 -3.07 1.53 33.66
CA ARG A 166 -2.61 1.44 35.02
C ARG A 166 -3.78 1.73 35.94
N LEU A 167 -4.14 0.73 36.74
CA LEU A 167 -5.23 0.74 37.68
C LEU A 167 -4.66 0.94 39.10
N ILE A 168 -5.14 1.93 39.81
CA ILE A 168 -4.61 2.31 41.13
C ILE A 168 -5.70 2.07 42.17
N ARG A 169 -5.33 1.31 43.23
CA ARG A 169 -6.19 1.06 44.39
C ARG A 169 -5.54 1.69 45.61
N GLN A 170 -6.27 2.53 46.28
CA GLN A 170 -5.85 3.10 47.55
C GLN A 170 -6.63 2.40 48.68
N THR A 171 -5.92 1.64 49.51
CA THR A 171 -6.51 1.00 50.66
C THR A 171 -6.41 1.96 51.85
N PRO A 172 -7.51 2.30 52.56
CA PRO A 172 -7.48 3.27 53.66
C PRO A 172 -6.48 2.91 54.77
N GLU A 173 -6.22 1.61 54.96
CA GLU A 173 -5.37 1.07 56.01
C GLU A 173 -3.88 1.00 55.65
N LYS A 174 -3.55 1.03 54.36
CA LYS A 174 -2.17 0.99 53.85
C LYS A 174 -1.82 2.31 53.19
N LYS A 175 -0.76 2.98 53.63
CA LYS A 175 -0.21 4.19 52.97
C LYS A 175 0.34 3.93 51.56
N THR A 176 0.35 2.67 51.10
CA THR A 176 0.88 2.27 49.78
C THR A 176 -0.22 2.10 48.76
N LYS A 177 -0.06 2.71 47.59
CA LYS A 177 -0.92 2.52 46.42
C LYS A 177 -0.61 1.19 45.76
N GLU A 178 -1.57 0.28 45.71
CA GLU A 178 -1.46 -0.95 44.92
C GLU A 178 -1.75 -0.65 43.46
N LYS A 179 -1.01 -1.26 42.55
CA LYS A 179 -1.15 -1.05 41.11
C LYS A 179 -1.39 -2.36 40.40
N ASP A 180 -2.43 -2.40 39.59
CA ASP A 180 -2.68 -3.43 38.61
C ASP A 180 -2.53 -2.88 37.19
N TYR A 181 -2.26 -3.75 36.23
CA TYR A 181 -2.04 -3.37 34.85
C TYR A 181 -2.89 -4.21 33.93
N ALA A 182 -3.49 -3.57 32.93
CA ALA A 182 -4.30 -4.24 31.93
C ALA A 182 -4.02 -3.66 30.54
N ILE A 183 -4.40 -4.37 29.51
CA ILE A 183 -4.50 -3.83 28.15
C ILE A 183 -5.93 -3.96 27.66
N ILE A 184 -6.36 -3.00 26.85
CA ILE A 184 -7.66 -3.00 26.19
C ILE A 184 -7.42 -2.84 24.69
N PRO A 185 -7.76 -3.85 23.84
CA PRO A 185 -7.79 -3.68 22.40
C PRO A 185 -8.89 -2.67 22.04
N LEU A 186 -8.60 -1.74 21.15
CA LEU A 186 -9.60 -0.79 20.66
C LEU A 186 -10.46 -1.45 19.57
N PRO A 187 -11.79 -1.52 19.69
CA PRO A 187 -12.67 -2.12 18.70
C PRO A 187 -12.93 -1.17 17.50
N ALA A 188 -11.86 -0.58 16.95
CA ALA A 188 -11.94 0.40 15.87
C ALA A 188 -12.46 -0.19 14.53
N THR A 189 -12.36 -1.50 14.35
CA THR A 189 -12.90 -2.18 13.17
C THR A 189 -14.44 -2.20 13.20
N GLU A 190 -15.03 -2.26 14.37
CA GLU A 190 -16.49 -2.33 14.56
C GLU A 190 -17.13 -0.94 14.61
N PHE A 191 -16.56 -0.01 15.40
CA PHE A 191 -17.15 1.30 15.65
C PHE A 191 -16.52 2.46 14.86
N GLY A 192 -15.43 2.19 14.14
CA GLY A 192 -14.58 3.25 13.58
C GLY A 192 -13.66 3.86 14.64
N ARG A 193 -12.78 4.77 14.20
CA ARG A 193 -11.83 5.44 15.06
C ARG A 193 -12.35 6.75 15.64
N PHE A 194 -13.31 7.37 14.97
CA PHE A 194 -13.84 8.68 15.29
C PHE A 194 -15.32 8.57 15.64
N ILE A 195 -15.67 8.95 16.85
CA ILE A 195 -17.05 8.95 17.35
C ILE A 195 -17.57 10.39 17.25
N ARG A 196 -18.69 10.58 16.56
CA ARG A 196 -19.37 11.88 16.52
C ARG A 196 -20.21 12.03 17.79
N LEU A 197 -19.94 13.10 18.52
CA LEU A 197 -20.69 13.50 19.69
C LEU A 197 -21.87 14.39 19.29
N PRO A 198 -22.83 14.65 20.20
CA PRO A 198 -23.86 15.66 19.99
C PRO A 198 -23.26 17.01 19.59
N ASP A 199 -23.78 17.60 18.53
CA ASP A 199 -23.38 18.92 18.07
C ASP A 199 -23.89 19.98 19.07
N SER A 200 -23.09 21.01 19.34
CA SER A 200 -23.48 22.11 20.18
C SER A 200 -23.10 23.47 19.54
N GLU A 201 -23.96 24.45 19.61
CA GLU A 201 -23.70 25.82 19.08
C GLU A 201 -23.26 25.85 17.61
N GLY A 202 -23.76 24.92 16.78
CA GLY A 202 -23.35 24.81 15.38
C GLY A 202 -21.94 24.23 15.16
N LYS A 203 -21.31 23.72 16.23
CA LYS A 203 -19.99 23.08 16.21
C LYS A 203 -20.13 21.57 16.15
N ILE A 204 -19.35 20.95 15.29
CA ILE A 204 -19.25 19.49 15.14
C ILE A 204 -18.17 18.98 16.07
N HIS A 205 -18.51 18.04 16.93
CA HIS A 205 -17.58 17.45 17.88
C HIS A 205 -17.30 15.98 17.52
N LEU A 206 -16.03 15.68 17.39
CA LEU A 206 -15.51 14.32 17.17
C LEU A 206 -14.60 13.93 18.31
N MET A 207 -14.60 12.66 18.66
CA MET A 207 -13.73 12.12 19.70
C MET A 207 -13.06 10.85 19.20
N PHE A 208 -11.76 10.69 19.49
CA PHE A 208 -11.10 9.41 19.25
C PHE A 208 -11.70 8.31 20.12
N LEU A 209 -11.90 7.13 19.56
CA LEU A 209 -12.36 5.96 20.30
C LEU A 209 -11.46 5.64 21.50
N ASP A 210 -10.17 5.96 21.42
CA ASP A 210 -9.22 5.90 22.51
C ASP A 210 -9.69 6.70 23.74
N ASP A 211 -10.12 7.93 23.51
CA ASP A 211 -10.55 8.84 24.55
C ASP A 211 -11.95 8.47 25.06
N VAL A 212 -12.83 7.96 24.18
CA VAL A 212 -14.11 7.37 24.60
C VAL A 212 -13.86 6.24 25.61
N ILE A 213 -12.93 5.35 25.31
CA ILE A 213 -12.60 4.24 26.23
C ILE A 213 -11.92 4.75 27.50
N ARG A 214 -11.04 5.78 27.41
CA ARG A 214 -10.45 6.42 28.60
C ARG A 214 -11.53 6.98 29.54
N TYR A 215 -12.53 7.66 28.98
CA TYR A 215 -13.67 8.14 29.76
C TYR A 215 -14.47 7.02 30.41
N CYS A 216 -14.59 5.87 29.72
CA CYS A 216 -15.35 4.72 30.19
C CYS A 216 -14.60 3.79 31.18
N LEU A 217 -13.32 4.02 31.47
CA LEU A 217 -12.53 3.14 32.36
C LEU A 217 -13.21 2.82 33.70
N PRO A 218 -13.83 3.80 34.40
CA PRO A 218 -14.56 3.51 35.63
C PRO A 218 -15.73 2.52 35.46
N MET A 219 -16.36 2.53 34.27
CA MET A 219 -17.45 1.61 33.92
C MET A 219 -16.94 0.23 33.49
N ILE A 220 -15.81 0.20 32.76
CA ILE A 220 -15.17 -1.06 32.34
C ILE A 220 -14.70 -1.87 33.52
N PHE A 221 -14.15 -1.22 34.55
CA PHE A 221 -13.63 -1.87 35.76
C PHE A 221 -14.59 -1.76 36.96
N VAL A 222 -15.90 -1.61 36.68
CA VAL A 222 -16.92 -1.49 37.73
C VAL A 222 -16.86 -2.68 38.70
N GLY A 223 -16.97 -2.41 39.99
CA GLY A 223 -16.92 -3.44 41.05
C GLY A 223 -15.51 -3.85 41.52
N MET A 224 -14.44 -3.40 40.85
CA MET A 224 -13.06 -3.78 41.22
C MET A 224 -12.37 -2.84 42.22
N LYS A 225 -13.08 -1.82 42.73
CA LYS A 225 -12.62 -0.89 43.78
C LYS A 225 -11.32 -0.14 43.47
N TYR A 226 -11.06 0.18 42.19
CA TYR A 226 -9.98 1.08 41.82
C TYR A 226 -10.43 2.54 42.05
N THR A 227 -9.48 3.40 42.43
CA THR A 227 -9.71 4.81 42.74
C THR A 227 -9.27 5.72 41.62
N ASP A 228 -8.22 5.32 40.87
CA ASP A 228 -7.66 6.11 39.78
C ASP A 228 -7.34 5.22 38.59
N TYR A 229 -7.43 5.80 37.38
CA TYR A 229 -7.24 5.14 36.10
C TYR A 229 -6.33 5.98 35.21
N GLU A 230 -5.30 5.38 34.66
CA GLU A 230 -4.43 6.01 33.67
C GLU A 230 -4.33 5.09 32.45
N ALA A 231 -4.45 5.64 31.23
CA ALA A 231 -4.39 4.83 30.03
C ALA A 231 -3.57 5.50 28.93
N TYR A 232 -2.69 4.74 28.33
CA TYR A 232 -1.69 5.15 27.37
C TYR A 232 -1.82 4.31 26.12
N THR A 233 -1.83 4.96 24.95
CA THR A 233 -1.95 4.27 23.68
C THR A 233 -0.62 3.62 23.31
N PHE A 234 -0.68 2.40 22.79
CA PHE A 234 0.46 1.76 22.16
C PHE A 234 0.04 0.93 20.94
N LYS A 235 1.01 0.69 20.08
CA LYS A 235 0.90 -0.17 18.91
C LYS A 235 2.20 -0.92 18.71
N PHE A 236 2.12 -2.15 18.23
CA PHE A 236 3.28 -2.89 17.74
C PHE A 236 3.06 -3.32 16.30
N THR A 237 4.15 -3.57 15.59
CA THR A 237 4.15 -4.05 14.22
C THR A 237 4.95 -5.34 14.18
N LYS A 238 4.37 -6.41 13.63
CA LYS A 238 5.03 -7.72 13.49
C LYS A 238 5.68 -7.87 12.12
N ASP A 239 6.64 -8.79 12.02
CA ASP A 239 7.19 -9.19 10.73
C ASP A 239 6.08 -9.80 9.85
N ALA A 240 5.98 -9.31 8.62
CA ALA A 240 4.95 -9.75 7.67
C ALA A 240 5.45 -10.83 6.69
N GLU A 241 6.70 -11.26 6.79
CA GLU A 241 7.17 -12.36 5.93
C GLU A 241 6.50 -13.68 6.29
N MET A 242 6.13 -14.40 5.24
CA MET A 242 5.58 -15.74 5.36
C MET A 242 6.68 -16.77 5.12
N GLU A 243 6.95 -17.61 6.10
CA GLU A 243 7.66 -18.84 5.86
C GLU A 243 6.75 -19.76 5.04
N MET A 244 7.18 -20.07 3.82
CA MET A 244 6.50 -21.05 2.97
C MET A 244 6.98 -22.45 3.35
N ASP A 245 6.04 -23.29 3.74
CA ASP A 245 6.30 -24.70 4.02
C ASP A 245 6.91 -25.38 2.77
N SER A 246 8.08 -25.97 2.93
CA SER A 246 8.82 -26.67 1.86
C SER A 246 8.23 -28.04 1.50
N ASP A 247 7.18 -28.50 2.20
CA ASP A 247 6.55 -29.79 1.92
C ASP A 247 5.92 -29.81 0.53
N LEU A 248 6.49 -30.59 -0.37
CA LEU A 248 6.05 -30.78 -1.75
C LEU A 248 4.66 -31.44 -1.87
N ARG A 249 4.14 -32.05 -0.81
CA ARG A 249 2.85 -32.74 -0.79
C ARG A 249 1.66 -31.81 -0.52
N THR A 250 1.91 -30.63 0.00
CA THR A 250 0.86 -29.67 0.34
C THR A 250 0.57 -28.75 -0.83
N GLY A 251 -0.69 -28.62 -1.23
CA GLY A 251 -1.09 -27.72 -2.33
C GLY A 251 -0.78 -26.26 -2.02
N VAL A 252 -0.47 -25.46 -3.07
CA VAL A 252 -0.06 -24.05 -2.97
C VAL A 252 -1.06 -23.21 -2.15
N LEU A 253 -2.35 -23.41 -2.34
CA LEU A 253 -3.41 -22.72 -1.58
C LEU A 253 -3.35 -23.02 -0.07
N GLN A 254 -3.07 -24.28 0.30
CA GLN A 254 -2.96 -24.67 1.71
C GLN A 254 -1.71 -24.09 2.34
N LYS A 255 -0.57 -24.09 1.62
CA LYS A 255 0.69 -23.48 2.07
C LYS A 255 0.50 -22.00 2.38
N ILE A 256 -0.10 -21.25 1.46
CA ILE A 256 -0.35 -19.80 1.63
C ILE A 256 -1.35 -19.56 2.77
N SER A 257 -2.41 -20.35 2.86
CA SER A 257 -3.39 -20.23 3.96
C SER A 257 -2.74 -20.48 5.34
N LYS A 258 -1.79 -21.44 5.42
CA LYS A 258 -1.01 -21.74 6.63
C LYS A 258 -0.03 -20.60 6.94
N GLY A 259 0.67 -20.06 5.91
CA GLY A 259 1.55 -18.91 6.03
C GLY A 259 0.84 -17.64 6.49
N VAL A 260 -0.37 -17.36 5.98
CA VAL A 260 -1.21 -16.23 6.45
C VAL A 260 -1.57 -16.37 7.93
N LYS A 261 -1.85 -17.60 8.41
CA LYS A 261 -2.11 -17.86 9.84
C LYS A 261 -0.84 -17.71 10.69
N SER A 262 0.34 -18.15 10.19
CA SER A 262 1.60 -18.05 10.94
C SER A 262 2.07 -16.61 11.12
N ARG A 263 1.74 -15.69 10.21
CA ARG A 263 2.01 -14.24 10.34
C ARG A 263 1.52 -13.65 11.66
N LYS A 264 0.39 -14.13 12.18
CA LYS A 264 -0.16 -13.67 13.46
C LYS A 264 0.76 -13.96 14.65
N LYS A 265 1.68 -14.91 14.52
CA LYS A 265 2.67 -15.31 15.52
C LYS A 265 4.05 -14.67 15.32
N GLY A 266 4.21 -13.79 14.32
CA GLY A 266 5.47 -13.11 14.03
C GLY A 266 5.98 -12.27 15.21
N GLU A 267 7.30 -12.11 15.31
CA GLU A 267 7.92 -11.29 16.34
C GLU A 267 7.64 -9.79 16.11
N PRO A 268 7.44 -9.00 17.17
CA PRO A 268 7.32 -7.56 17.06
C PRO A 268 8.63 -6.93 16.58
N ILE A 269 8.59 -6.18 15.50
CA ILE A 269 9.74 -5.46 14.92
C ILE A 269 9.72 -3.96 15.22
N ARG A 270 8.58 -3.43 15.64
CA ARG A 270 8.41 -2.02 16.03
C ARG A 270 7.36 -1.95 17.14
N PHE A 271 7.67 -1.17 18.16
CA PHE A 271 6.76 -0.87 19.27
C PHE A 271 6.69 0.65 19.44
N VAL A 272 5.52 1.22 19.18
CA VAL A 272 5.26 2.66 19.32
C VAL A 272 4.36 2.84 20.53
N TYR A 273 4.71 3.78 21.41
CA TYR A 273 4.00 4.00 22.67
C TYR A 273 3.93 5.48 23.02
N ASP A 274 2.91 5.86 23.78
CA ASP A 274 2.75 7.21 24.33
C ASP A 274 3.95 7.56 25.22
N GLU A 275 4.68 8.63 24.91
CA GLU A 275 5.89 9.06 25.62
C GLU A 275 5.59 9.33 27.12
N SER A 276 4.38 9.74 27.44
CA SER A 276 3.94 9.98 28.83
C SER A 276 3.71 8.70 29.64
N MET A 277 3.81 7.51 29.03
CA MET A 277 3.61 6.22 29.69
C MET A 277 4.62 6.01 30.83
N PRO A 278 4.16 5.68 32.06
CA PRO A 278 5.05 5.44 33.20
C PRO A 278 6.00 4.27 32.97
N LYS A 279 7.22 4.42 33.46
CA LYS A 279 8.31 3.43 33.28
C LYS A 279 7.99 2.05 33.81
N ASP A 280 7.22 1.93 34.88
CA ASP A 280 6.78 0.66 35.49
C ASP A 280 5.86 -0.11 34.53
N LEU A 281 4.86 0.57 33.93
CA LEU A 281 3.95 0.01 32.95
C LEU A 281 4.70 -0.35 31.65
N LEU A 282 5.54 0.55 31.14
CA LEU A 282 6.33 0.33 29.93
C LEU A 282 7.23 -0.90 30.06
N LYS A 283 7.94 -1.05 31.20
CA LYS A 283 8.82 -2.19 31.46
C LYS A 283 8.02 -3.50 31.46
N LYS A 284 6.86 -3.53 32.13
CA LYS A 284 6.03 -4.72 32.17
C LYS A 284 5.49 -5.12 30.79
N LEU A 285 5.06 -4.13 30.02
CA LEU A 285 4.52 -4.32 28.67
C LEU A 285 5.57 -4.84 27.69
N THR A 286 6.76 -4.22 27.67
CA THR A 286 7.84 -4.61 26.77
C THR A 286 8.38 -6.00 27.09
N HIS A 287 8.41 -6.39 28.37
CA HIS A 287 8.78 -7.74 28.78
C HIS A 287 7.78 -8.79 28.27
N LEU A 288 6.47 -8.52 28.43
CA LEU A 288 5.41 -9.46 27.99
C LEU A 288 5.27 -9.56 26.46
N LEU A 289 5.61 -8.49 25.74
CA LEU A 289 5.63 -8.47 24.28
C LEU A 289 6.96 -8.99 23.68
N ASN A 290 7.93 -9.34 24.53
CA ASN A 290 9.28 -9.72 24.11
C ASN A 290 9.97 -8.66 23.24
N VAL A 291 9.76 -7.37 23.57
CA VAL A 291 10.32 -6.21 22.86
C VAL A 291 11.43 -5.58 23.71
N ASP A 292 12.44 -6.37 24.06
CA ASP A 292 13.48 -5.89 24.99
C ASP A 292 14.60 -5.07 24.30
N LYS A 293 14.72 -5.13 22.99
CA LYS A 293 15.72 -4.36 22.23
C LYS A 293 15.29 -2.90 22.11
N SER A 294 16.15 -1.98 22.54
CA SER A 294 15.90 -0.52 22.52
C SER A 294 15.61 0.02 21.11
N ASP A 295 16.19 -0.58 20.08
CA ASP A 295 16.11 -0.12 18.68
C ASP A 295 14.73 -0.30 18.05
N THR A 296 13.87 -1.12 18.66
CA THR A 296 12.51 -1.37 18.21
C THR A 296 11.46 -0.47 18.87
N ARG A 297 11.86 0.29 19.90
CA ARG A 297 10.97 1.14 20.70
C ARG A 297 10.97 2.57 20.17
N VAL A 298 9.80 3.11 19.93
CA VAL A 298 9.60 4.48 19.45
C VAL A 298 8.63 5.19 20.39
N ALA A 299 9.12 6.20 21.10
CA ALA A 299 8.27 7.11 21.86
C ALA A 299 7.54 8.02 20.85
N GLY A 300 6.26 8.26 21.06
CA GLY A 300 5.42 9.10 20.22
C GLY A 300 4.36 9.83 21.01
N GLY A 301 3.47 10.54 20.34
CA GLY A 301 2.39 11.28 20.98
C GLY A 301 1.29 10.40 21.58
N ARG A 302 0.21 11.04 21.97
CA ARG A 302 -0.96 10.40 22.63
C ARG A 302 -1.68 9.39 21.75
N TYR A 303 -1.70 9.58 20.43
CA TYR A 303 -2.41 8.74 19.48
C TYR A 303 -1.44 8.05 18.53
N HIS A 304 -1.79 6.83 18.12
CA HIS A 304 -1.04 6.06 17.15
C HIS A 304 -1.96 5.53 16.05
N ASN A 305 -1.37 4.84 15.03
CA ASN A 305 -2.10 4.25 13.92
C ASN A 305 -2.90 5.27 13.10
N PHE A 306 -2.26 6.35 12.73
CA PHE A 306 -2.89 7.44 12.00
C PHE A 306 -3.37 7.08 10.57
N LYS A 307 -3.20 5.83 10.10
CA LYS A 307 -3.85 5.35 8.88
C LYS A 307 -5.38 5.54 8.92
N ASP A 308 -5.95 5.58 10.12
CA ASP A 308 -7.40 5.78 10.31
C ASP A 308 -7.86 7.18 9.90
N LEU A 309 -6.95 8.17 9.79
CA LEU A 309 -7.25 9.49 9.23
C LEU A 309 -7.75 9.42 7.78
N MET A 310 -7.41 8.37 7.02
CA MET A 310 -7.98 8.14 5.69
C MET A 310 -9.51 7.92 5.71
N LYS A 311 -10.06 7.61 6.89
CA LYS A 311 -11.49 7.40 7.14
C LYS A 311 -12.08 8.48 8.05
N PHE A 312 -11.39 9.62 8.17
CA PHE A 312 -11.90 10.75 8.96
C PHE A 312 -13.28 11.17 8.43
N PRO A 313 -14.29 11.36 9.31
CA PRO A 313 -15.64 11.71 8.88
C PRO A 313 -15.65 13.04 8.13
N ASP A 314 -16.38 13.12 7.03
CA ASP A 314 -16.53 14.40 6.29
C ASP A 314 -17.54 15.35 6.93
N CYS A 315 -18.31 14.86 7.89
CA CYS A 315 -19.27 15.64 8.65
C CYS A 315 -20.29 16.42 7.78
N GLY A 316 -20.49 15.98 6.53
CA GLY A 316 -21.32 16.68 5.55
C GLY A 316 -20.61 17.85 4.85
N ARG A 317 -19.36 18.17 5.19
CA ARG A 317 -18.55 19.27 4.66
C ARG A 317 -17.78 18.84 3.40
N LYS A 318 -18.51 18.64 2.31
CA LYS A 318 -17.92 18.29 1.00
C LYS A 318 -17.01 19.37 0.43
N ASP A 319 -17.19 20.60 0.85
CA ASP A 319 -16.38 21.77 0.52
C ASP A 319 -14.94 21.66 1.05
N LEU A 320 -14.70 20.87 2.10
CA LEU A 320 -13.40 20.60 2.70
C LEU A 320 -12.64 19.42 2.06
N LYS A 321 -13.15 18.90 0.95
CA LYS A 321 -12.53 17.83 0.14
C LYS A 321 -12.31 18.28 -1.30
N TYR A 322 -11.50 17.55 -2.05
CA TYR A 322 -11.43 17.75 -3.49
C TYR A 322 -12.80 17.57 -4.15
N PRO A 323 -13.17 18.41 -5.10
CA PRO A 323 -14.42 18.24 -5.84
C PRO A 323 -14.41 16.90 -6.58
N VAL A 324 -15.53 16.20 -6.53
CA VAL A 324 -15.68 14.90 -7.22
C VAL A 324 -15.78 15.15 -8.72
N TRP A 325 -14.85 14.59 -9.48
CA TRP A 325 -14.91 14.58 -10.94
C TRP A 325 -15.48 13.24 -11.43
N PRO A 326 -16.71 13.24 -11.98
CA PRO A 326 -17.28 12.02 -12.54
C PRO A 326 -16.44 11.58 -13.74
N PRO A 327 -16.14 10.26 -13.86
CA PRO A 327 -15.39 9.78 -14.99
C PRO A 327 -16.17 9.94 -16.30
N LEU A 328 -15.48 10.34 -17.35
CA LEU A 328 -16.04 10.55 -18.66
C LEU A 328 -16.25 9.22 -19.40
N PHE A 329 -17.30 9.14 -20.18
CA PHE A 329 -17.49 8.09 -21.17
C PHE A 329 -17.03 8.61 -22.53
N LYS A 330 -16.12 7.90 -23.21
CA LYS A 330 -15.78 8.21 -24.59
C LYS A 330 -17.02 7.99 -25.47
N SER A 331 -17.48 9.02 -26.17
CA SER A 331 -18.70 8.98 -27.00
C SER A 331 -18.69 7.81 -27.99
N GLU A 332 -17.53 7.57 -28.63
CA GLU A 332 -17.32 6.47 -29.58
C GLU A 332 -17.42 5.06 -28.96
N LEU A 333 -17.30 4.94 -27.63
CA LEU A 333 -17.37 3.66 -26.91
C LEU A 333 -18.64 3.54 -26.07
N ASN A 334 -19.52 4.54 -26.08
CA ASN A 334 -20.74 4.58 -25.25
C ASN A 334 -22.02 4.31 -26.04
N GLY A 335 -21.91 4.05 -27.33
CA GLY A 335 -23.05 3.74 -28.20
C GLY A 335 -23.61 2.33 -28.01
N MET A 336 -24.54 1.98 -28.90
CA MET A 336 -25.17 0.65 -28.99
C MET A 336 -24.34 -0.37 -29.78
N GLU A 337 -23.27 0.07 -30.40
CA GLU A 337 -22.39 -0.78 -31.20
C GLU A 337 -21.60 -1.76 -30.34
N SER A 338 -21.25 -2.91 -30.93
CA SER A 338 -20.39 -3.92 -30.33
C SER A 338 -18.98 -3.33 -30.07
N LEU A 339 -18.55 -3.33 -28.82
CA LEU A 339 -17.21 -2.89 -28.45
C LEU A 339 -16.12 -3.78 -29.03
N ILE A 340 -16.37 -5.07 -29.16
CA ILE A 340 -15.47 -6.03 -29.83
C ILE A 340 -15.27 -5.61 -31.30
N THR A 341 -16.34 -5.23 -31.99
CA THR A 341 -16.26 -4.75 -33.37
C THR A 341 -15.47 -3.45 -33.47
N LEU A 342 -15.72 -2.50 -32.59
CA LEU A 342 -14.98 -1.22 -32.54
C LEU A 342 -13.48 -1.40 -32.25
N ILE A 343 -13.11 -2.36 -31.41
CA ILE A 343 -11.69 -2.69 -31.11
C ILE A 343 -11.02 -3.32 -32.34
N ARG A 344 -11.73 -4.14 -33.10
CA ARG A 344 -11.18 -4.71 -34.34
C ARG A 344 -10.94 -3.68 -35.44
N GLN A 345 -11.75 -2.64 -35.49
CA GLN A 345 -11.61 -1.58 -36.49
C GLN A 345 -10.43 -0.66 -36.22
N LYS A 346 -10.18 -0.35 -34.94
CA LYS A 346 -9.15 0.59 -34.51
C LYS A 346 -8.78 0.34 -33.05
N ASP A 347 -7.52 0.52 -32.72
CA ASP A 347 -7.04 0.51 -31.34
C ASP A 347 -7.78 1.55 -30.49
N ARG A 348 -8.14 1.17 -29.28
CA ARG A 348 -8.85 2.01 -28.31
C ARG A 348 -8.05 2.12 -27.03
N SER A 349 -8.05 3.29 -26.40
CA SER A 349 -7.41 3.49 -25.11
C SER A 349 -8.35 4.09 -24.09
N LEU A 350 -8.20 3.68 -22.83
CA LEU A 350 -8.85 4.28 -21.67
C LEU A 350 -7.78 4.82 -20.74
N HIS A 351 -8.02 5.99 -20.17
CA HIS A 351 -7.16 6.63 -19.20
C HIS A 351 -7.93 6.84 -17.89
N TYR A 352 -7.65 6.03 -16.89
CA TYR A 352 -8.25 6.13 -15.57
C TYR A 352 -7.51 7.19 -14.73
N PRO A 353 -8.21 7.83 -13.77
CA PRO A 353 -9.62 7.74 -13.44
C PRO A 353 -10.52 8.65 -14.32
N TYR A 354 -9.95 9.33 -15.31
CA TYR A 354 -10.65 10.30 -16.16
C TYR A 354 -11.69 9.65 -17.06
N HIS A 355 -11.41 8.44 -17.57
CA HIS A 355 -12.38 7.63 -18.28
C HIS A 355 -12.98 6.57 -17.36
N SER A 356 -14.26 6.25 -17.60
CA SER A 356 -14.97 5.23 -16.82
C SER A 356 -14.40 3.82 -17.03
N PHE A 357 -14.12 3.13 -15.94
CA PHE A 357 -13.76 1.71 -15.95
C PHE A 357 -14.92 0.81 -16.40
N ASP A 358 -16.16 1.30 -16.31
CA ASP A 358 -17.34 0.54 -16.76
C ASP A 358 -17.28 0.24 -18.26
N THR A 359 -16.55 1.03 -19.06
CA THR A 359 -16.30 0.69 -20.48
C THR A 359 -15.53 -0.63 -20.60
N PHE A 360 -14.49 -0.84 -19.79
CA PHE A 360 -13.75 -2.11 -19.76
C PHE A 360 -14.65 -3.27 -19.28
N ILE A 361 -15.47 -3.03 -18.25
CA ILE A 361 -16.45 -4.04 -17.78
C ILE A 361 -17.43 -4.41 -18.88
N ARG A 362 -17.87 -3.45 -19.70
CA ARG A 362 -18.76 -3.71 -20.86
C ARG A 362 -18.07 -4.59 -21.88
N VAL A 363 -16.80 -4.34 -22.24
CA VAL A 363 -16.02 -5.21 -23.13
C VAL A 363 -15.98 -6.65 -22.61
N LEU A 364 -15.69 -6.82 -21.33
CA LEU A 364 -15.60 -8.15 -20.72
C LEU A 364 -16.97 -8.85 -20.66
N ARG A 365 -18.04 -8.11 -20.36
CA ARG A 365 -19.41 -8.64 -20.38
C ARG A 365 -19.87 -9.02 -21.77
N GLU A 366 -19.55 -8.20 -22.78
CA GLU A 366 -19.83 -8.52 -24.18
C GLU A 366 -19.08 -9.80 -24.59
N ALA A 367 -17.79 -9.92 -24.23
CA ALA A 367 -17.03 -11.14 -24.47
C ALA A 367 -17.65 -12.37 -23.78
N ALA A 368 -18.25 -12.20 -22.60
CA ALA A 368 -18.87 -13.29 -21.86
C ALA A 368 -20.16 -13.82 -22.53
N ILE A 369 -20.92 -12.98 -23.23
CA ILE A 369 -22.21 -13.35 -23.85
C ILE A 369 -22.13 -13.58 -25.37
N SER A 370 -21.14 -13.00 -26.04
CA SER A 370 -21.03 -13.06 -27.50
C SER A 370 -20.80 -14.50 -27.99
N LYS A 371 -21.60 -14.94 -28.99
CA LYS A 371 -21.45 -16.26 -29.61
C LYS A 371 -20.18 -16.45 -30.43
N GLU A 372 -19.53 -15.35 -30.83
CA GLU A 372 -18.28 -15.41 -31.58
C GLU A 372 -17.06 -15.69 -30.69
N VAL A 373 -17.13 -15.39 -29.40
CA VAL A 373 -16.03 -15.59 -28.45
C VAL A 373 -15.90 -17.07 -28.09
N LYS A 374 -14.69 -17.61 -28.23
CA LYS A 374 -14.33 -19.00 -27.91
C LYS A 374 -13.68 -19.12 -26.55
N SER A 375 -12.71 -18.23 -26.26
CA SER A 375 -11.97 -18.28 -25.02
C SER A 375 -11.58 -16.90 -24.51
N ILE A 376 -11.41 -16.81 -23.19
CA ILE A 376 -10.96 -15.61 -22.47
C ILE A 376 -9.81 -16.02 -21.56
N LYS A 377 -8.66 -15.35 -21.67
CA LYS A 377 -7.52 -15.50 -20.76
C LYS A 377 -7.25 -14.16 -20.06
N MET A 378 -7.06 -14.16 -18.75
CA MET A 378 -6.85 -12.93 -17.98
C MET A 378 -5.89 -13.10 -16.82
N THR A 379 -5.04 -12.09 -16.58
CA THR A 379 -4.20 -12.02 -15.36
C THR A 379 -4.88 -11.17 -14.30
N LEU A 380 -4.90 -11.63 -13.06
CA LEU A 380 -5.47 -10.95 -11.91
C LEU A 380 -4.44 -10.85 -10.78
N TYR A 381 -4.26 -9.67 -10.23
CA TYR A 381 -3.30 -9.41 -9.14
C TYR A 381 -4.01 -9.05 -7.83
N ARG A 382 -4.89 -8.07 -7.87
CA ARG A 382 -5.76 -7.63 -6.76
C ARG A 382 -7.18 -7.57 -7.25
N LEU A 383 -8.11 -8.02 -6.42
CA LEU A 383 -9.53 -8.10 -6.75
C LEU A 383 -10.36 -7.30 -5.75
N ALA A 384 -11.36 -6.58 -6.25
CA ALA A 384 -12.34 -5.89 -5.41
C ALA A 384 -13.16 -6.90 -4.60
N LYS A 385 -13.62 -6.50 -3.42
CA LYS A 385 -14.46 -7.36 -2.55
C LYS A 385 -15.72 -7.86 -3.27
N ASP A 386 -16.30 -7.04 -4.15
CA ASP A 386 -17.45 -7.36 -5.01
C ASP A 386 -17.11 -7.11 -6.48
N SER A 387 -16.11 -7.84 -7.01
CA SER A 387 -15.55 -7.60 -8.33
C SER A 387 -16.51 -7.92 -9.47
N LYS A 388 -16.86 -6.90 -10.28
CA LYS A 388 -17.60 -7.03 -11.53
C LYS A 388 -16.80 -7.81 -12.58
N VAL A 389 -15.46 -7.68 -12.55
CA VAL A 389 -14.55 -8.43 -13.43
C VAL A 389 -14.71 -9.93 -13.20
N VAL A 390 -14.63 -10.38 -11.95
CA VAL A 390 -14.79 -11.80 -11.61
C VAL A 390 -16.19 -12.30 -11.96
N LYS A 391 -17.23 -11.50 -11.69
CA LYS A 391 -18.61 -11.86 -12.06
C LYS A 391 -18.76 -12.07 -13.57
N ALA A 392 -18.11 -11.23 -14.39
CA ALA A 392 -18.14 -11.38 -15.86
C ALA A 392 -17.40 -12.64 -16.33
N LEU A 393 -16.26 -12.98 -15.72
CA LEU A 393 -15.52 -14.22 -16.04
C LEU A 393 -16.31 -15.48 -15.66
N ILE A 394 -16.98 -15.48 -14.51
CA ILE A 394 -17.87 -16.56 -14.10
C ILE A 394 -19.03 -16.70 -15.10
N ALA A 395 -19.65 -15.59 -15.50
CA ALA A 395 -20.70 -15.60 -16.50
C ALA A 395 -20.21 -16.16 -17.85
N ALA A 396 -18.98 -15.81 -18.26
CA ALA A 396 -18.36 -16.34 -19.48
C ALA A 396 -18.21 -17.89 -19.42
N ALA A 397 -17.69 -18.42 -18.32
CA ALA A 397 -17.56 -19.87 -18.13
C ALA A 397 -18.91 -20.58 -18.17
N ARG A 398 -19.92 -20.03 -17.47
CA ARG A 398 -21.28 -20.56 -17.47
C ARG A 398 -21.97 -20.50 -18.85
N ASN A 399 -21.56 -19.53 -19.69
CA ASN A 399 -22.01 -19.43 -21.09
C ASN A 399 -21.17 -20.34 -22.04
N GLY A 400 -20.40 -21.28 -21.50
CA GLY A 400 -19.65 -22.28 -22.29
C GLY A 400 -18.37 -21.78 -22.91
N LYS A 401 -17.83 -20.63 -22.48
CA LYS A 401 -16.52 -20.12 -22.94
C LYS A 401 -15.40 -20.84 -22.19
N LYS A 402 -14.27 -21.12 -22.87
CA LYS A 402 -13.06 -21.56 -22.20
C LYS A 402 -12.42 -20.35 -21.48
N VAL A 403 -12.49 -20.32 -20.17
CA VAL A 403 -11.95 -19.21 -19.36
C VAL A 403 -10.72 -19.69 -18.61
N THR A 404 -9.59 -19.00 -18.78
CA THR A 404 -8.34 -19.23 -18.03
C THR A 404 -7.97 -17.96 -17.28
N VAL A 405 -7.75 -18.07 -15.99
CA VAL A 405 -7.38 -16.94 -15.12
C VAL A 405 -6.07 -17.25 -14.40
N ILE A 406 -5.13 -16.34 -14.48
CA ILE A 406 -3.88 -16.42 -13.74
C ILE A 406 -3.99 -15.48 -12.53
N ILE A 407 -3.88 -16.01 -11.33
CA ILE A 407 -4.00 -15.26 -10.08
C ILE A 407 -2.66 -15.22 -9.35
N GLU A 408 -2.17 -14.01 -9.00
CA GLU A 408 -1.06 -13.82 -8.10
C GLU A 408 -1.53 -14.00 -6.65
N LEU A 409 -1.24 -15.14 -6.05
CA LEU A 409 -1.66 -15.43 -4.67
C LEU A 409 -0.84 -14.67 -3.62
N LEU A 410 0.42 -14.34 -3.93
CA LEU A 410 1.33 -13.60 -3.04
C LEU A 410 1.18 -12.07 -3.18
N ALA A 411 0.00 -11.60 -3.60
CA ALA A 411 -0.32 -10.18 -3.53
C ALA A 411 -0.45 -9.79 -2.05
N ARG A 412 0.59 -9.14 -1.51
CA ARG A 412 0.69 -8.81 -0.07
C ARG A 412 -0.56 -8.14 0.45
N PHE A 413 -1.08 -8.67 1.56
CA PHE A 413 -2.30 -8.25 2.29
C PHE A 413 -3.63 -8.54 1.57
N ASP A 414 -3.62 -9.09 0.35
CA ASP A 414 -4.81 -9.49 -0.39
C ASP A 414 -4.94 -11.02 -0.54
N GLU A 415 -4.05 -11.78 0.10
CA GLU A 415 -3.95 -13.24 -0.06
C GLU A 415 -5.26 -13.95 0.28
N ALA A 416 -5.91 -13.58 1.38
CA ALA A 416 -7.17 -14.18 1.81
C ALA A 416 -8.32 -13.90 0.80
N SER A 417 -8.37 -12.68 0.25
CA SER A 417 -9.33 -12.30 -0.78
C SER A 417 -9.10 -13.09 -2.07
N ASN A 418 -7.83 -13.18 -2.51
CA ASN A 418 -7.48 -13.89 -3.73
C ASN A 418 -7.74 -15.40 -3.61
N ILE A 419 -7.51 -16.01 -2.43
CA ILE A 419 -7.86 -17.41 -2.16
C ILE A 419 -9.38 -17.62 -2.28
N ASN A 420 -10.19 -16.75 -1.70
CA ASN A 420 -11.65 -16.86 -1.76
C ASN A 420 -12.18 -16.75 -3.20
N TRP A 421 -11.69 -15.78 -3.96
CA TRP A 421 -12.08 -15.60 -5.36
C TRP A 421 -11.60 -16.75 -6.25
N SER A 422 -10.40 -17.30 -6.01
CA SER A 422 -9.91 -18.45 -6.78
C SER A 422 -10.82 -19.66 -6.64
N LYS A 423 -11.30 -19.95 -5.43
CA LYS A 423 -12.29 -21.03 -5.19
C LYS A 423 -13.58 -20.80 -5.98
N LYS A 424 -14.17 -19.59 -5.88
CA LYS A 424 -15.41 -19.25 -6.61
C LYS A 424 -15.26 -19.37 -8.13
N LEU A 425 -14.10 -19.02 -8.68
CA LEU A 425 -13.79 -19.16 -10.10
C LEU A 425 -13.71 -20.65 -10.49
N GLN A 426 -12.99 -21.46 -9.70
CA GLN A 426 -12.87 -22.91 -9.93
C GLN A 426 -14.24 -23.61 -9.86
N ASP A 427 -15.06 -23.27 -8.86
CA ASP A 427 -16.41 -23.81 -8.70
C ASP A 427 -17.32 -23.47 -9.90
N ALA A 428 -17.02 -22.37 -10.60
CA ALA A 428 -17.74 -21.97 -11.83
C ALA A 428 -17.17 -22.59 -13.12
N GLY A 429 -16.17 -23.48 -13.03
CA GLY A 429 -15.54 -24.12 -14.18
C GLY A 429 -14.45 -23.31 -14.87
N VAL A 430 -13.94 -22.24 -14.23
CA VAL A 430 -12.80 -21.46 -14.73
C VAL A 430 -11.50 -22.20 -14.45
N HIS A 431 -10.62 -22.30 -15.44
CA HIS A 431 -9.27 -22.82 -15.24
C HIS A 431 -8.40 -21.77 -14.54
N VAL A 432 -8.05 -22.02 -13.28
CA VAL A 432 -7.25 -21.08 -12.45
C VAL A 432 -5.82 -21.56 -12.32
N ILE A 433 -4.86 -20.69 -12.66
CA ILE A 433 -3.42 -20.92 -12.56
C ILE A 433 -2.85 -19.98 -11.51
N PHE A 434 -1.99 -20.53 -10.61
CA PHE A 434 -1.41 -19.78 -9.49
C PHE A 434 0.05 -19.41 -9.79
N GLY A 435 0.25 -18.54 -10.78
CA GLY A 435 1.56 -17.98 -11.10
C GLY A 435 2.60 -19.00 -11.59
N VAL A 436 3.86 -18.60 -11.52
CA VAL A 436 5.05 -19.40 -11.84
C VAL A 436 5.96 -19.39 -10.62
N GLU A 437 6.46 -20.55 -10.21
CA GLU A 437 7.36 -20.65 -9.05
C GLU A 437 8.62 -19.79 -9.27
N GLY A 438 8.98 -18.99 -8.27
CA GLY A 438 10.12 -18.07 -8.32
C GLY A 438 9.88 -16.78 -9.13
N LEU A 439 8.73 -16.62 -9.81
CA LEU A 439 8.37 -15.43 -10.56
C LEU A 439 7.07 -14.82 -10.02
N LYS A 440 7.00 -13.49 -10.03
CA LYS A 440 5.81 -12.75 -9.65
C LYS A 440 5.02 -12.33 -10.88
N ILE A 441 3.74 -12.69 -10.93
CA ILE A 441 2.85 -12.28 -12.02
C ILE A 441 2.37 -10.86 -11.78
N HIS A 442 2.94 -9.91 -12.52
CA HIS A 442 2.59 -8.49 -12.39
C HIS A 442 2.03 -7.87 -13.68
N SER A 443 1.97 -8.61 -14.78
CA SER A 443 1.33 -8.19 -16.03
C SER A 443 -0.18 -8.02 -15.86
N LYS A 444 -0.79 -7.08 -16.58
CA LYS A 444 -2.23 -6.83 -16.59
C LYS A 444 -2.73 -7.01 -18.01
N LEU A 445 -3.13 -8.23 -18.31
CA LEU A 445 -3.46 -8.70 -19.65
C LEU A 445 -4.84 -9.34 -19.70
N LEU A 446 -5.56 -9.07 -20.77
CA LEU A 446 -6.75 -9.78 -21.21
C LEU A 446 -6.51 -10.20 -22.65
N HIS A 447 -6.71 -11.48 -22.98
CA HIS A 447 -6.75 -12.02 -24.32
C HIS A 447 -8.10 -12.66 -24.60
N VAL A 448 -8.75 -12.29 -25.67
CA VAL A 448 -10.04 -12.83 -26.09
C VAL A 448 -9.92 -13.40 -27.48
N SER A 449 -10.13 -14.72 -27.59
CA SER A 449 -10.14 -15.39 -28.88
C SER A 449 -11.55 -15.48 -29.46
N THR A 450 -11.69 -15.05 -30.69
CA THR A 450 -12.97 -15.03 -31.40
C THR A 450 -12.91 -15.75 -32.76
N ARG A 451 -14.06 -15.98 -33.36
CA ARG A 451 -14.14 -16.59 -34.71
C ARG A 451 -13.61 -15.67 -35.82
N TYR A 452 -13.66 -14.35 -35.60
CA TYR A 452 -13.41 -13.34 -36.62
C TYR A 452 -12.13 -12.53 -36.39
N GLY A 453 -11.33 -12.92 -35.43
CA GLY A 453 -10.07 -12.28 -35.06
C GLY A 453 -10.01 -11.98 -33.57
N ASP A 454 -8.86 -12.28 -32.98
CA ASP A 454 -8.60 -12.11 -31.56
C ASP A 454 -8.29 -10.65 -31.23
N PHE A 455 -8.54 -10.25 -29.99
CA PHE A 455 -8.11 -8.96 -29.46
C PHE A 455 -7.51 -9.11 -28.06
N ALA A 456 -6.76 -8.11 -27.64
CA ALA A 456 -6.16 -8.07 -26.33
C ALA A 456 -6.35 -6.69 -25.66
N CYS A 457 -6.35 -6.71 -24.32
CA CYS A 457 -6.21 -5.49 -23.51
C CYS A 457 -4.92 -5.58 -22.70
N ILE A 458 -4.13 -4.50 -22.74
CA ILE A 458 -2.89 -4.34 -21.97
C ILE A 458 -3.06 -3.11 -21.09
N SER A 459 -2.87 -3.26 -19.78
CA SER A 459 -3.07 -2.18 -18.81
C SER A 459 -1.81 -1.93 -17.98
N THR A 460 -1.57 -0.66 -17.62
CA THR A 460 -0.56 -0.30 -16.62
C THR A 460 -1.07 -0.56 -15.20
N GLY A 461 -2.39 -0.51 -14.99
CA GLY A 461 -3.07 -0.73 -13.71
C GLY A 461 -3.77 -2.06 -13.60
N ASN A 462 -4.05 -2.48 -12.36
CA ASN A 462 -4.83 -3.67 -12.09
C ASN A 462 -6.26 -3.52 -12.62
N PHE A 463 -6.84 -4.63 -13.08
CA PHE A 463 -8.26 -4.67 -13.46
C PHE A 463 -9.14 -4.72 -12.20
N HIS A 464 -9.17 -3.57 -11.50
CA HIS A 464 -9.79 -3.42 -10.19
C HIS A 464 -10.57 -2.11 -10.14
N GLU A 465 -11.86 -2.18 -9.87
CA GLU A 465 -12.81 -1.06 -9.94
C GLU A 465 -12.44 0.09 -8.98
N GLY A 466 -11.94 -0.23 -7.78
CA GLY A 466 -11.51 0.77 -6.81
C GLY A 466 -10.23 1.49 -7.24
N ASN A 467 -9.23 0.74 -7.71
CA ASN A 467 -7.97 1.34 -8.16
C ASN A 467 -8.18 2.28 -9.35
N ALA A 468 -9.07 1.90 -10.28
CA ALA A 468 -9.39 2.71 -11.45
C ALA A 468 -10.08 4.05 -11.13
N ARG A 469 -10.48 4.29 -9.87
CA ARG A 469 -11.02 5.57 -9.41
C ARG A 469 -9.99 6.49 -8.77
N MET A 470 -8.83 5.93 -8.37
CA MET A 470 -7.83 6.66 -7.60
C MET A 470 -6.44 6.67 -8.25
N TYR A 471 -6.18 5.76 -9.19
CA TYR A 471 -4.88 5.60 -9.83
C TYR A 471 -4.94 6.09 -11.28
N THR A 472 -3.91 6.84 -11.70
CA THR A 472 -3.76 7.18 -13.11
C THR A 472 -3.17 6.00 -13.86
N ASP A 473 -3.98 5.36 -14.69
CA ASP A 473 -3.56 4.19 -15.46
C ASP A 473 -4.09 4.24 -16.90
N TYR A 474 -3.38 3.59 -17.80
CA TYR A 474 -3.80 3.41 -19.20
C TYR A 474 -4.16 1.95 -19.45
N THR A 475 -5.23 1.74 -20.22
CA THR A 475 -5.57 0.45 -20.82
C THR A 475 -5.66 0.63 -22.33
N ILE A 476 -4.87 -0.13 -23.07
CA ILE A 476 -4.94 -0.22 -24.53
C ILE A 476 -5.72 -1.49 -24.89
N MET A 477 -6.66 -1.36 -25.80
CA MET A 477 -7.44 -2.45 -26.38
C MET A 477 -7.14 -2.51 -27.87
N THR A 478 -6.58 -3.61 -28.35
CA THR A 478 -6.05 -3.74 -29.71
C THR A 478 -6.38 -5.08 -30.33
N ALA A 479 -6.60 -5.08 -31.64
CA ALA A 479 -6.68 -6.26 -32.48
C ALA A 479 -5.45 -6.39 -33.42
N HIS A 480 -4.37 -5.62 -33.19
CA HIS A 480 -3.13 -5.72 -33.95
C HIS A 480 -2.51 -7.11 -33.77
N ARG A 481 -2.57 -7.92 -34.83
CA ARG A 481 -2.24 -9.35 -34.79
C ARG A 481 -0.91 -9.71 -34.15
N PRO A 482 0.23 -9.02 -34.45
CA PRO A 482 1.51 -9.29 -33.79
C PRO A 482 1.44 -9.13 -32.27
N ILE A 483 0.88 -8.02 -31.77
CA ILE A 483 0.75 -7.76 -30.33
C ILE A 483 -0.18 -8.78 -29.68
N VAL A 484 -1.36 -9.04 -30.27
CA VAL A 484 -2.34 -9.99 -29.72
C VAL A 484 -1.74 -11.40 -29.60
N ARG A 485 -0.97 -11.84 -30.61
CA ARG A 485 -0.27 -13.11 -30.60
C ARG A 485 0.75 -13.17 -29.47
N GLU A 486 1.53 -12.13 -29.26
CA GLU A 486 2.53 -12.09 -28.19
C GLU A 486 1.90 -11.99 -26.79
N VAL A 487 0.75 -11.32 -26.66
CA VAL A 487 -0.04 -11.39 -25.42
C VAL A 487 -0.44 -12.84 -25.13
N ASN A 488 -0.88 -13.61 -26.12
CA ASN A 488 -1.17 -15.04 -25.92
C ASN A 488 0.09 -15.83 -25.56
N TYR A 489 1.25 -15.50 -26.12
CA TYR A 489 2.53 -16.12 -25.75
C TYR A 489 2.91 -15.88 -24.29
N VAL A 490 2.56 -14.73 -23.71
CA VAL A 490 2.76 -14.51 -22.27
C VAL A 490 1.94 -15.51 -21.46
N PHE A 491 0.69 -15.80 -21.83
CA PHE A 491 -0.11 -16.83 -21.18
C PHE A 491 0.49 -18.23 -21.37
N GLU A 492 0.97 -18.56 -22.56
CA GLU A 492 1.65 -19.84 -22.84
C GLU A 492 2.95 -19.99 -22.02
N PHE A 493 3.73 -18.90 -21.88
CA PHE A 493 4.92 -18.90 -21.01
C PHE A 493 4.58 -19.18 -19.56
N ILE A 494 3.48 -18.61 -19.05
CA ILE A 494 3.06 -18.84 -17.67
C ILE A 494 2.55 -20.29 -17.48
N GLU A 495 1.85 -20.84 -18.47
CA GLU A 495 1.42 -22.25 -18.46
C GLU A 495 2.59 -23.24 -18.61
N LYS A 496 3.61 -22.87 -19.38
CA LYS A 496 4.76 -23.72 -19.72
C LYS A 496 6.07 -22.91 -19.68
N PRO A 497 6.59 -22.56 -18.50
CA PRO A 497 7.69 -21.62 -18.35
C PRO A 497 9.04 -22.11 -18.93
N TYR A 498 9.14 -23.39 -19.29
CA TYR A 498 10.34 -23.97 -19.91
C TYR A 498 10.36 -23.85 -21.45
N THR A 499 9.28 -23.38 -22.05
CA THR A 499 9.22 -23.20 -23.51
C THR A 499 9.93 -21.91 -23.90
N PRO A 500 10.97 -21.94 -24.75
CA PRO A 500 11.63 -20.74 -25.21
C PRO A 500 10.69 -19.94 -26.12
N ILE A 501 10.35 -18.73 -25.71
CA ILE A 501 9.49 -17.82 -26.46
C ILE A 501 10.28 -16.53 -26.74
N VAL A 502 10.24 -16.09 -27.99
CA VAL A 502 10.84 -14.82 -28.45
C VAL A 502 9.74 -13.79 -28.65
N PHE A 503 9.86 -12.67 -27.96
CA PHE A 503 8.97 -11.52 -28.10
C PHE A 503 9.62 -10.47 -29.02
N LYS A 504 8.89 -9.96 -30.02
CA LYS A 504 9.35 -8.92 -30.95
C LYS A 504 8.73 -7.58 -30.61
N GLU A 505 7.43 -7.56 -30.39
CA GLU A 505 6.62 -6.37 -30.09
C GLU A 505 6.62 -6.03 -28.59
N LEU A 506 6.49 -7.03 -27.74
CA LEU A 506 6.41 -6.82 -26.30
C LEU A 506 7.79 -6.83 -25.62
N LEU A 507 7.95 -5.99 -24.62
CA LEU A 507 9.07 -6.02 -23.68
C LEU A 507 8.66 -6.84 -22.45
N VAL A 508 9.13 -8.07 -22.33
CA VAL A 508 8.70 -9.00 -21.27
C VAL A 508 9.82 -9.25 -20.28
N SER A 509 9.53 -9.03 -19.00
CA SER A 509 10.43 -9.37 -17.88
C SER A 509 10.05 -10.76 -17.31
N PRO A 510 11.03 -11.60 -16.98
CA PRO A 510 12.48 -11.39 -16.97
C PRO A 510 13.19 -11.70 -18.30
N ASN A 511 12.47 -12.04 -19.36
CA ASN A 511 13.03 -12.54 -20.62
C ASN A 511 14.07 -11.58 -21.25
N ASP A 512 13.62 -10.47 -21.80
CA ASP A 512 14.46 -9.58 -22.59
C ASP A 512 14.26 -8.09 -22.32
N MET A 513 13.32 -7.69 -21.48
CA MET A 513 12.96 -6.29 -21.21
C MET A 513 14.19 -5.42 -20.93
N ARG A 514 15.07 -5.83 -20.00
CA ARG A 514 16.28 -5.05 -19.67
C ARG A 514 17.20 -4.87 -20.87
N LYS A 515 17.45 -5.95 -21.62
CA LYS A 515 18.32 -5.91 -22.82
C LYS A 515 17.76 -4.97 -23.89
N LYS A 516 16.45 -5.01 -24.12
CA LYS A 516 15.77 -4.15 -25.10
C LYS A 516 15.81 -2.69 -24.68
N PHE A 517 15.58 -2.37 -23.38
CA PHE A 517 15.76 -0.99 -22.89
C PHE A 517 17.19 -0.48 -23.10
N ILE A 518 18.20 -1.30 -22.79
CA ILE A 518 19.61 -0.94 -23.04
C ILE A 518 19.83 -0.68 -24.54
N THR A 519 19.28 -1.52 -25.41
CA THR A 519 19.39 -1.33 -26.88
C THR A 519 18.75 -0.03 -27.33
N LEU A 520 17.55 0.30 -26.82
CA LEU A 520 16.86 1.55 -27.14
C LEU A 520 17.65 2.78 -26.65
N ILE A 521 18.17 2.76 -25.42
CA ILE A 521 19.00 3.84 -24.90
C ILE A 521 20.28 4.01 -25.73
N ASN A 522 20.96 2.91 -26.08
CA ASN A 522 22.16 2.97 -26.93
C ASN A 522 21.83 3.53 -28.32
N LYS A 523 20.63 3.30 -28.85
CA LYS A 523 20.19 3.88 -30.12
C LYS A 523 20.02 5.39 -30.04
N GLU A 524 19.47 5.90 -28.91
CA GLU A 524 19.39 7.35 -28.68
C GLU A 524 20.78 7.99 -28.51
N ILE A 525 21.72 7.33 -27.84
CA ILE A 525 23.12 7.78 -27.77
C ILE A 525 23.70 7.92 -29.18
N LYS A 526 23.56 6.88 -29.99
CA LYS A 526 24.06 6.89 -31.39
C LYS A 526 23.38 7.96 -32.23
N ASN A 527 22.07 8.19 -32.05
CA ASN A 527 21.36 9.27 -32.75
C ASN A 527 21.96 10.64 -32.40
N LYS A 528 22.23 10.86 -31.11
CA LYS A 528 22.84 12.11 -30.66
C LYS A 528 24.23 12.32 -31.24
N GLU A 529 25.08 11.29 -31.23
CA GLU A 529 26.41 11.31 -31.84
C GLU A 529 26.38 11.62 -33.37
N GLN A 530 25.29 11.23 -34.04
CA GLN A 530 25.04 11.50 -35.47
C GLN A 530 24.36 12.85 -35.73
N GLY A 531 24.16 13.68 -34.68
CA GLY A 531 23.45 14.96 -34.79
C GLY A 531 21.95 14.86 -35.08
N LYS A 532 21.36 13.67 -34.88
CA LYS A 532 19.92 13.44 -35.02
C LYS A 532 19.16 13.83 -33.73
N GLU A 533 17.85 13.98 -33.87
CA GLU A 533 17.00 14.12 -32.67
C GLU A 533 17.14 12.92 -31.77
N ALA A 534 17.39 13.18 -30.47
CA ALA A 534 17.58 12.15 -29.45
C ALA A 534 17.11 12.66 -28.08
N TYR A 535 16.12 11.98 -27.51
CA TYR A 535 15.66 12.22 -26.15
C TYR A 535 15.06 10.94 -25.57
N ILE A 536 14.97 10.90 -24.24
CA ILE A 536 14.33 9.82 -23.49
C ILE A 536 13.36 10.45 -22.50
N LEU A 537 12.07 10.10 -22.58
CA LEU A 537 11.08 10.46 -21.60
C LEU A 537 10.52 9.17 -20.98
N CYS A 538 10.60 9.07 -19.66
CA CYS A 538 10.07 7.93 -18.93
C CYS A 538 9.19 8.37 -17.77
N LYS A 539 7.96 7.86 -17.70
CA LYS A 539 7.11 7.90 -16.52
C LYS A 539 7.05 6.50 -15.91
N VAL A 540 7.52 6.36 -14.67
CA VAL A 540 7.64 5.07 -13.99
C VAL A 540 7.33 5.19 -12.49
N ASN A 541 7.08 4.05 -11.84
CA ASN A 541 6.88 4.03 -10.41
C ASN A 541 8.20 4.15 -9.63
N HIS A 542 9.26 3.49 -10.08
CA HIS A 542 10.56 3.43 -9.42
C HIS A 542 11.69 3.33 -10.44
N ILE A 543 12.87 3.89 -10.09
CA ILE A 543 14.13 3.69 -10.81
C ILE A 543 15.18 3.27 -9.79
N THR A 544 15.50 1.97 -9.75
CA THR A 544 16.43 1.36 -8.78
C THR A 544 17.37 0.33 -9.41
N ASP A 545 17.19 -0.02 -10.69
CA ASP A 545 18.08 -0.94 -11.40
C ASP A 545 19.38 -0.22 -11.77
N LYS A 546 20.50 -0.63 -11.16
CA LYS A 546 21.81 0.03 -11.36
C LYS A 546 22.26 0.02 -12.81
N VAL A 547 22.04 -1.08 -13.54
CA VAL A 547 22.46 -1.21 -14.95
C VAL A 547 21.72 -0.22 -15.84
N LEU A 548 20.42 -0.03 -15.61
CA LEU A 548 19.63 0.97 -16.34
C LEU A 548 20.01 2.41 -15.94
N ILE A 549 20.29 2.65 -14.65
CA ILE A 549 20.77 3.96 -14.18
C ILE A 549 22.11 4.32 -14.84
N GLU A 550 23.07 3.39 -14.90
CA GLU A 550 24.35 3.59 -15.58
C GLU A 550 24.17 3.91 -17.07
N LYS A 551 23.20 3.25 -17.72
CA LYS A 551 22.88 3.55 -19.12
C LYS A 551 22.24 4.92 -19.32
N LEU A 552 21.40 5.37 -18.39
CA LEU A 552 20.85 6.73 -18.40
C LEU A 552 21.96 7.78 -18.17
N TYR A 553 22.93 7.49 -17.30
CA TYR A 553 24.11 8.33 -17.13
C TYR A 553 24.94 8.41 -18.41
N ALA A 554 25.18 7.28 -19.07
CA ALA A 554 25.88 7.26 -20.34
C ALA A 554 25.15 8.06 -21.43
N ALA A 555 23.81 7.98 -21.48
CA ALA A 555 22.99 8.78 -22.39
C ALA A 555 23.12 10.28 -22.11
N SER A 556 23.06 10.68 -20.83
CA SER A 556 23.23 12.07 -20.42
C SER A 556 24.64 12.60 -20.75
N ALA A 557 25.69 11.82 -20.46
CA ALA A 557 27.06 12.18 -20.78
C ALA A 557 27.29 12.35 -22.30
N ALA A 558 26.57 11.60 -23.13
CA ALA A 558 26.56 11.75 -24.57
C ALA A 558 25.70 12.95 -25.08
N GLY A 559 25.05 13.70 -24.16
CA GLY A 559 24.24 14.87 -24.47
C GLY A 559 22.78 14.56 -24.83
N VAL A 560 22.30 13.35 -24.60
CA VAL A 560 20.87 13.00 -24.74
C VAL A 560 20.08 13.63 -23.59
N LYS A 561 19.01 14.36 -23.90
CA LYS A 561 18.08 14.87 -22.90
C LYS A 561 17.25 13.73 -22.31
N VAL A 562 17.22 13.61 -20.98
CA VAL A 562 16.51 12.56 -20.27
C VAL A 562 15.53 13.20 -19.28
N ASP A 563 14.24 13.07 -19.53
CA ASP A 563 13.16 13.56 -18.66
C ASP A 563 12.48 12.38 -17.98
N LEU A 564 12.52 12.35 -16.65
CA LEU A 564 11.97 11.27 -15.84
C LEU A 564 10.86 11.77 -14.93
N VAL A 565 9.72 11.09 -14.97
CA VAL A 565 8.64 11.27 -13.97
C VAL A 565 8.62 10.03 -13.09
N VAL A 566 9.12 10.15 -11.86
CA VAL A 566 9.28 9.04 -10.92
C VAL A 566 8.40 9.26 -9.70
N ARG A 567 7.38 8.43 -9.53
CA ARG A 567 6.47 8.54 -8.39
C ARG A 567 7.15 8.24 -7.05
N GLY A 568 7.84 7.13 -6.95
CA GLY A 568 8.35 6.55 -5.69
C GLY A 568 9.88 6.59 -5.59
N ASN A 569 10.48 5.42 -5.37
CA ASN A 569 11.92 5.30 -5.17
C ASN A 569 12.71 5.69 -6.42
N CYS A 570 13.69 6.53 -6.23
CA CYS A 570 14.66 6.88 -7.26
C CYS A 570 16.07 6.80 -6.69
N SER A 571 16.84 5.84 -7.17
CA SER A 571 18.26 5.69 -6.78
C SER A 571 19.21 6.51 -7.65
N LEU A 572 18.72 7.13 -8.73
CA LEU A 572 19.49 7.99 -9.63
C LEU A 572 19.70 9.38 -9.02
N VAL A 573 20.90 9.94 -9.16
CA VAL A 573 21.28 11.29 -8.71
C VAL A 573 21.46 12.19 -9.93
N THR A 574 20.81 13.36 -9.94
CA THR A 574 20.90 14.35 -11.01
C THR A 574 21.91 15.45 -10.71
N GLY A 575 22.31 16.23 -11.71
CA GLY A 575 23.14 17.41 -11.56
C GLY A 575 24.64 17.12 -11.32
N ILE A 576 25.09 15.89 -11.58
CA ILE A 576 26.52 15.54 -11.47
C ILE A 576 27.21 15.95 -12.78
N SER A 577 28.21 16.83 -12.69
CA SER A 577 28.94 17.35 -13.84
C SER A 577 29.57 16.24 -14.68
N GLY A 578 29.36 16.30 -15.99
CA GLY A 578 29.82 15.31 -16.98
C GLY A 578 29.11 13.95 -16.91
N ILE A 579 28.12 13.75 -16.01
CA ILE A 579 27.44 12.47 -15.84
C ILE A 579 25.94 12.61 -15.98
N SER A 580 25.28 13.46 -15.20
CA SER A 580 23.82 13.54 -15.14
C SER A 580 23.25 14.96 -15.29
N GLU A 581 23.99 15.85 -15.95
CA GLU A 581 23.57 17.23 -16.22
C GLU A 581 22.34 17.33 -17.11
N ASN A 582 22.19 16.38 -18.03
CA ASN A 582 21.07 16.33 -18.98
C ASN A 582 19.91 15.47 -18.47
N ILE A 583 19.90 15.07 -17.19
CA ILE A 583 18.81 14.31 -16.58
C ILE A 583 18.00 15.22 -15.68
N GLN A 584 16.71 15.29 -15.94
CA GLN A 584 15.74 15.94 -15.07
C GLN A 584 14.78 14.92 -14.47
N ILE A 585 14.51 15.00 -13.17
CA ILE A 585 13.59 14.10 -12.45
C ILE A 585 12.51 14.92 -11.77
N ASN A 586 11.26 14.57 -12.04
CA ASN A 586 10.09 15.12 -11.39
C ASN A 586 9.29 14.00 -10.72
N GLY A 587 8.59 14.33 -9.63
CA GLY A 587 7.66 13.42 -8.96
C GLY A 587 6.37 14.16 -8.66
N ILE A 588 5.26 13.52 -8.94
CA ILE A 588 3.93 14.09 -8.73
C ILE A 588 3.26 13.35 -7.56
N ILE A 589 2.79 14.12 -6.57
CA ILE A 589 1.90 13.68 -5.51
C ILE A 589 0.72 14.65 -5.53
N ASP A 590 -0.47 14.14 -5.72
CA ASP A 590 -1.69 14.92 -5.81
C ASP A 590 -2.89 14.00 -5.48
N ARG A 591 -4.11 14.47 -5.73
CA ARG A 591 -5.38 13.76 -5.47
C ARG A 591 -5.46 12.35 -6.05
N TYR A 592 -4.75 12.08 -7.15
CA TYR A 592 -4.66 10.76 -7.77
C TYR A 592 -3.24 10.20 -7.65
N LEU A 593 -3.16 8.90 -7.44
CA LEU A 593 -1.87 8.21 -7.40
C LEU A 593 -1.34 8.00 -8.82
N GLU A 594 -0.20 8.62 -9.13
CA GLU A 594 0.47 8.46 -10.42
C GLU A 594 1.04 7.05 -10.57
N HIS A 595 0.46 6.26 -11.49
CA HIS A 595 0.77 4.84 -11.58
C HIS A 595 1.09 4.35 -13.00
N SER A 596 0.69 5.07 -14.03
CA SER A 596 0.99 4.73 -15.42
C SER A 596 2.49 4.62 -15.69
N ARG A 597 2.89 3.73 -16.59
CA ARG A 597 4.26 3.59 -17.08
C ARG A 597 4.27 3.89 -18.55
N ILE A 598 5.06 4.88 -18.93
CA ILE A 598 5.13 5.39 -20.30
C ILE A 598 6.59 5.62 -20.65
N PHE A 599 7.01 5.16 -21.82
CA PHE A 599 8.36 5.34 -22.35
C PHE A 599 8.24 5.95 -23.73
N ILE A 600 8.99 7.01 -24.02
CA ILE A 600 8.97 7.72 -25.30
C ILE A 600 10.40 8.03 -25.69
N SER A 601 10.74 7.72 -26.93
CA SER A 601 11.94 8.21 -27.61
C SER A 601 11.69 8.31 -29.11
N PRO A 602 12.49 9.08 -29.88
CA PRO A 602 12.31 9.21 -31.35
C PRO A 602 12.40 7.89 -32.11
N THR A 603 13.02 6.87 -31.52
CA THR A 603 13.28 5.58 -32.16
C THR A 603 12.44 4.41 -31.66
N MET A 604 11.47 4.68 -30.79
CA MET A 604 10.46 3.68 -30.33
C MET A 604 9.36 3.52 -31.36
#